data_e08142274713995aac976a45bf9027e9
#
_entry.id   e08142274713995aac976a45bf9027e9
#
_cell.length_a   1.000
_cell.length_b   1.000
_cell.length_c   1.000
_cell.angle_alpha   90.00
_cell.angle_beta   90.00
_cell.angle_gamma   90.00
#
_symmetry.space_group_name_H-M   'P 1'
#
loop_
_entity.id
_entity.type
_entity.pdbx_description
1 polymer ?
#
loop_
_entity_poly.entity_id
_entity_poly.type
_entity_poly.pdbx_seq_one_letter_code
_entity_poly.pdbx_strand_id
1 'polypeptide(L)'
;MRRSAKSALIGKWRIIEMGLWDNDYLDMVEPAYIQFQANGLGEFKFGCVVGGLDCTLFADAADFTWQGSDEMDPVSGDGWAELDDDGTINGEISFHLADESTFKARKW
;
A
#
# COMPACT_ATOMS: atom_id res chain seq x y z
N MET A 1 3.40 -30.82 -2.20
CA MET A 1 3.78 -29.63 -1.94
C MET A 1 2.85 -28.99 -1.10
N ARG A 2 3.19 -28.20 -0.47
CA ARG A 2 2.39 -27.58 0.26
C ARG A 2 2.25 -26.30 -0.19
N ARG A 3 1.31 -25.69 -0.08
CA ARG A 3 1.22 -24.44 -0.44
C ARG A 3 1.19 -23.56 0.65
N SER A 4 1.70 -22.40 0.50
CA SER A 4 1.66 -21.43 1.52
C SER A 4 0.25 -21.04 1.79
N ALA A 5 -0.02 -20.60 3.01
CA ALA A 5 -1.29 -20.04 3.34
C ALA A 5 -1.52 -18.79 2.54
N LYS A 6 -2.74 -18.54 2.13
CA LYS A 6 -3.08 -17.30 1.50
C LYS A 6 -3.02 -16.16 2.49
N SER A 7 -2.51 -15.03 2.06
CA SER A 7 -2.55 -13.81 2.84
C SER A 7 -3.95 -13.22 2.85
N ALA A 8 -4.40 -12.75 4.00
CA ALA A 8 -5.67 -12.04 4.11
C ALA A 8 -5.60 -10.67 3.44
N LEU A 9 -4.39 -10.19 3.09
CA LEU A 9 -4.21 -8.90 2.45
C LEU A 9 -4.41 -8.94 0.93
N ILE A 10 -4.47 -10.13 0.33
CA ILE A 10 -4.68 -10.23 -1.12
C ILE A 10 -6.00 -9.56 -1.48
N GLY A 11 -5.98 -8.65 -2.44
CA GLY A 11 -7.12 -7.91 -2.91
C GLY A 11 -6.87 -6.43 -2.94
N LYS A 12 -7.92 -5.67 -3.18
CA LYS A 12 -7.84 -4.21 -3.30
C LYS A 12 -8.39 -3.55 -2.04
N TRP A 13 -7.68 -2.54 -1.55
CA TRP A 13 -8.03 -1.83 -0.33
C TRP A 13 -8.13 -0.34 -0.61
N ARG A 14 -9.17 0.29 -0.10
CA ARG A 14 -9.35 1.74 -0.21
C ARG A 14 -8.53 2.42 0.89
N ILE A 15 -7.60 3.27 0.51
CA ILE A 15 -6.85 4.08 1.49
C ILE A 15 -7.78 5.19 1.95
N ILE A 16 -8.08 5.21 3.25
CA ILE A 16 -9.02 6.16 3.81
C ILE A 16 -8.35 7.24 4.64
N GLU A 17 -7.06 7.07 4.96
CA GLU A 17 -6.36 8.01 5.80
C GLU A 17 -4.86 7.82 5.66
N MET A 18 -4.11 8.91 5.63
CA MET A 18 -2.65 8.89 5.71
C MET A 18 -2.20 9.96 6.69
N GLY A 19 -1.13 9.68 7.46
CA GLY A 19 -0.67 10.58 8.48
C GLY A 19 -0.09 11.88 7.95
N LEU A 20 0.53 11.85 6.76
CA LEU A 20 1.24 12.99 6.22
C LEU A 20 0.41 13.85 5.28
N TRP A 21 -0.62 13.29 4.65
CA TRP A 21 -1.46 14.02 3.69
C TRP A 21 -2.93 13.93 4.06
N ASP A 22 -3.70 14.98 3.69
CA ASP A 22 -5.13 14.97 3.96
C ASP A 22 -5.91 14.25 2.85
N ASN A 23 -7.18 14.00 3.11
CA ASN A 23 -8.01 13.22 2.21
C ASN A 23 -8.27 13.91 0.88
N ASP A 24 -8.27 15.24 0.84
CA ASP A 24 -8.42 15.96 -0.41
C ASP A 24 -7.28 15.65 -1.36
N TYR A 25 -6.06 15.57 -0.83
CA TYR A 25 -4.91 15.18 -1.64
C TYR A 25 -5.00 13.72 -2.06
N LEU A 26 -5.34 12.82 -1.13
CA LEU A 26 -5.35 11.38 -1.41
C LEU A 26 -6.21 11.05 -2.61
N ASP A 27 -7.40 11.62 -2.68
CA ASP A 27 -8.40 11.29 -3.71
C ASP A 27 -8.43 12.30 -4.86
N MET A 28 -7.39 13.13 -4.98
CA MET A 28 -7.39 14.23 -5.94
C MET A 28 -7.54 13.79 -7.39
N VAL A 29 -6.92 12.68 -7.77
CA VAL A 29 -6.98 12.16 -9.14
C VAL A 29 -8.02 11.06 -9.24
N GLU A 30 -7.98 10.10 -8.32
CA GLU A 30 -8.95 9.02 -8.23
C GLU A 30 -8.93 8.49 -6.81
N PRO A 31 -9.91 7.67 -6.40
CA PRO A 31 -9.90 7.13 -5.05
C PRO A 31 -8.60 6.39 -4.74
N ALA A 32 -7.94 6.77 -3.64
CA ALA A 32 -6.66 6.19 -3.26
C ALA A 32 -6.82 4.71 -2.89
N TYR A 33 -5.85 3.90 -3.28
CA TYR A 33 -5.93 2.46 -3.02
C TYR A 33 -4.54 1.83 -2.89
N ILE A 34 -4.51 0.64 -2.29
CA ILE A 34 -3.37 -0.27 -2.33
C ILE A 34 -3.91 -1.67 -2.62
N GLN A 35 -3.23 -2.40 -3.49
CA GLN A 35 -3.68 -3.71 -3.94
C GLN A 35 -2.53 -4.69 -3.84
N PHE A 36 -2.83 -5.88 -3.30
CA PHE A 36 -1.87 -6.96 -3.18
C PHE A 36 -2.36 -8.15 -4.00
N GLN A 37 -1.47 -8.76 -4.77
CA GLN A 37 -1.79 -9.91 -5.61
C GLN A 37 -1.14 -11.18 -5.06
N ALA A 38 -1.74 -12.31 -5.36
CA ALA A 38 -1.26 -13.60 -4.86
C ALA A 38 0.17 -13.92 -5.31
N ASN A 39 0.61 -13.35 -6.42
CA ASN A 39 1.96 -13.58 -6.94
C ASN A 39 3.04 -12.71 -6.28
N GLY A 40 2.68 -11.93 -5.27
CA GLY A 40 3.62 -11.07 -4.56
C GLY A 40 3.82 -9.71 -5.19
N LEU A 41 3.11 -9.42 -6.27
CA LEU A 41 3.14 -8.09 -6.87
C LEU A 41 1.96 -7.28 -6.35
N GLY A 42 1.98 -5.98 -6.61
CA GLY A 42 0.87 -5.13 -6.22
C GLY A 42 1.09 -3.72 -6.74
N GLU A 43 0.23 -2.83 -6.29
CA GLU A 43 0.34 -1.42 -6.65
C GLU A 43 -0.41 -0.57 -5.67
N PHE A 44 -0.02 0.70 -5.59
CA PHE A 44 -0.82 1.68 -4.86
C PHE A 44 -0.89 2.97 -5.66
N LYS A 45 -1.89 3.76 -5.32
CA LYS A 45 -2.03 5.11 -5.86
C LYS A 45 -2.66 5.99 -4.81
N PHE A 46 -2.06 7.16 -4.58
CA PHE A 46 -2.67 8.20 -3.75
C PHE A 46 -2.17 9.55 -4.26
N GLY A 47 -3.10 10.52 -4.39
CA GLY A 47 -2.73 11.80 -4.96
C GLY A 47 -2.11 11.63 -6.33
N CYS A 48 -0.92 12.19 -6.52
CA CYS A 48 -0.17 12.08 -7.77
C CYS A 48 0.86 10.96 -7.75
N VAL A 49 0.89 10.15 -6.69
CA VAL A 49 1.90 9.10 -6.52
C VAL A 49 1.35 7.75 -6.97
N VAL A 50 2.12 7.05 -7.78
CA VAL A 50 1.79 5.70 -8.24
C VAL A 50 2.98 4.82 -7.95
N GLY A 51 2.77 3.66 -7.32
CA GLY A 51 3.86 2.75 -7.04
C GLY A 51 3.51 1.31 -7.39
N GLY A 52 4.47 0.61 -7.99
CA GLY A 52 4.38 -0.83 -8.17
C GLY A 52 5.10 -1.52 -7.03
N LEU A 53 4.49 -2.54 -6.47
CA LEU A 53 4.96 -3.22 -5.27
C LEU A 53 5.59 -4.57 -5.58
N ASP A 54 6.63 -4.91 -4.81
CA ASP A 54 7.20 -6.24 -4.74
C ASP A 54 7.09 -6.67 -3.28
N CYS A 55 6.22 -7.63 -3.01
CA CYS A 55 5.76 -7.92 -1.65
C CYS A 55 6.23 -9.29 -1.17
N THR A 56 6.51 -9.36 0.15
CA THR A 56 6.55 -10.60 0.88
C THR A 56 5.26 -10.68 1.68
N LEU A 57 4.42 -11.66 1.36
CA LEU A 57 3.10 -11.79 1.98
C LEU A 57 3.14 -12.79 3.13
N PHE A 58 2.51 -12.40 4.24
CA PHE A 58 2.30 -13.25 5.41
C PHE A 58 0.79 -13.44 5.58
N ALA A 59 0.38 -14.27 6.50
CA ALA A 59 -1.06 -14.56 6.69
C ALA A 59 -1.88 -13.29 6.91
N ASP A 60 -1.39 -12.35 7.70
CA ASP A 60 -2.11 -11.14 8.07
C ASP A 60 -1.25 -9.87 7.94
N ALA A 61 -0.19 -9.91 7.16
CA ALA A 61 0.72 -8.78 6.99
C ALA A 61 1.43 -8.85 5.64
N ALA A 62 2.07 -7.78 5.27
CA ALA A 62 2.93 -7.74 4.08
C ALA A 62 4.05 -6.74 4.31
N ASP A 63 5.24 -7.08 3.83
CA ASP A 63 6.34 -6.14 3.67
C ASP A 63 6.53 -5.92 2.19
N PHE A 64 6.93 -4.74 1.79
CA PHE A 64 7.15 -4.50 0.36
C PHE A 64 8.21 -3.44 0.10
N THR A 65 8.79 -3.55 -1.08
CA THR A 65 9.51 -2.44 -1.71
C THR A 65 8.65 -1.96 -2.87
N TRP A 66 8.88 -0.74 -3.32
CA TRP A 66 8.09 -0.20 -4.40
C TRP A 66 8.90 0.80 -5.22
N GLN A 67 8.46 1.00 -6.45
CA GLN A 67 9.00 2.05 -7.31
C GLN A 67 7.87 2.55 -8.21
N GLY A 68 7.97 3.80 -8.57
CA GLY A 68 6.93 4.44 -9.39
C GLY A 68 7.25 5.88 -9.68
N SER A 69 6.25 6.72 -9.64
CA SER A 69 6.40 8.13 -9.97
C SER A 69 5.50 9.02 -9.11
N ASP A 70 5.96 10.26 -8.95
CA ASP A 70 5.20 11.33 -8.31
C ASP A 70 5.23 12.49 -9.29
N GLU A 71 4.12 12.73 -9.99
CA GLU A 71 4.03 13.75 -11.04
C GLU A 71 5.19 13.64 -12.03
N MET A 72 5.45 12.43 -12.51
CA MET A 72 6.49 12.13 -13.49
C MET A 72 7.90 12.07 -12.93
N ASP A 73 8.13 12.45 -11.67
CA ASP A 73 9.43 12.27 -11.03
C ASP A 73 9.56 10.84 -10.54
N PRO A 74 10.66 10.13 -10.84
CA PRO A 74 10.82 8.76 -10.34
C PRO A 74 10.99 8.77 -8.83
N VAL A 75 10.25 7.88 -8.16
CA VAL A 75 10.32 7.71 -6.71
C VAL A 75 10.35 6.22 -6.39
N SER A 76 10.85 5.89 -5.21
CA SER A 76 10.89 4.51 -4.75
C SER A 76 10.94 4.48 -3.23
N GLY A 77 10.79 3.31 -2.66
CA GLY A 77 10.87 3.16 -1.22
C GLY A 77 10.45 1.78 -0.76
N ASP A 78 9.97 1.73 0.47
CA ASP A 78 9.48 0.48 1.05
C ASP A 78 8.25 0.77 1.91
N GLY A 79 7.74 -0.28 2.52
CA GLY A 79 6.59 -0.15 3.39
C GLY A 79 6.16 -1.48 3.95
N TRP A 80 5.10 -1.42 4.73
CA TRP A 80 4.51 -2.61 5.33
C TRP A 80 3.03 -2.35 5.60
N ALA A 81 2.29 -3.44 5.81
CA ALA A 81 0.87 -3.38 6.16
C ALA A 81 0.52 -4.55 7.06
N GLU A 82 -0.41 -4.35 7.97
CA GLU A 82 -0.91 -5.36 8.89
C GLU A 82 -2.42 -5.30 8.96
N LEU A 83 -3.05 -6.47 9.06
CA LEU A 83 -4.49 -6.57 9.25
C LEU A 83 -4.83 -6.33 10.72
N ASP A 84 -5.80 -5.45 10.96
CA ASP A 84 -6.32 -5.17 12.30
C ASP A 84 -7.55 -6.02 12.61
N ASP A 85 -7.92 -6.06 13.88
CA ASP A 85 -9.07 -6.82 14.36
C ASP A 85 -10.38 -6.36 13.75
N ASP A 86 -10.47 -5.10 13.35
CA ASP A 86 -11.69 -4.54 12.77
C ASP A 86 -11.80 -4.78 11.25
N GLY A 87 -10.86 -5.52 10.67
CA GLY A 87 -10.89 -5.82 9.23
C GLY A 87 -10.26 -4.78 8.34
N THR A 88 -9.70 -3.70 8.92
CA THR A 88 -8.93 -2.72 8.15
C THR A 88 -7.46 -3.11 8.18
N ILE A 89 -6.66 -2.48 7.34
CA ILE A 89 -5.20 -2.61 7.42
C ILE A 89 -4.58 -1.28 7.78
N ASN A 90 -3.49 -1.35 8.53
CA ASN A 90 -2.66 -0.19 8.85
C ASN A 90 -1.25 -0.48 8.40
N GLY A 91 -0.52 0.56 8.01
CA GLY A 91 0.85 0.38 7.59
C GLY A 91 1.57 1.69 7.40
N GLU A 92 2.70 1.59 6.71
CA GLU A 92 3.52 2.75 6.36
C GLU A 92 4.01 2.64 4.94
N ILE A 93 4.14 3.77 4.29
CA ILE A 93 4.79 3.89 2.98
C ILE A 93 5.92 4.89 3.17
N SER A 94 7.16 4.47 2.88
CA SER A 94 8.35 5.30 3.01
C SER A 94 8.93 5.59 1.63
N PHE A 95 9.32 6.85 1.42
CA PHE A 95 10.02 7.27 0.20
C PHE A 95 11.51 7.26 0.50
N HIS A 96 12.29 6.66 -0.37
CA HIS A 96 13.72 6.54 -0.19
C HIS A 96 14.38 7.91 0.00
N LEU A 97 15.06 8.10 1.12
CA LEU A 97 15.74 9.35 1.49
C LEU A 97 14.80 10.55 1.59
N ALA A 98 13.52 10.32 1.84
CA ALA A 98 12.53 11.40 1.92
C ALA A 98 11.48 11.07 2.97
N ASP A 99 10.23 11.41 2.70
CA ASP A 99 9.15 11.31 3.69
C ASP A 99 8.70 9.88 3.94
N GLU A 100 8.07 9.65 5.07
CA GLU A 100 7.33 8.43 5.33
C GLU A 100 5.98 8.80 5.92
N SER A 101 4.98 7.99 5.65
CA SER A 101 3.62 8.24 6.13
C SER A 101 2.94 6.95 6.53
N THR A 102 2.21 7.01 7.64
CA THR A 102 1.28 5.93 7.97
C THR A 102 0.10 5.96 7.01
N PHE A 103 -0.57 4.83 6.88
CA PHE A 103 -1.83 4.79 6.15
C PHE A 103 -2.79 3.81 6.81
N LYS A 104 -4.07 4.04 6.57
CA LYS A 104 -5.13 3.12 6.96
C LYS A 104 -5.99 2.86 5.74
N ALA A 105 -6.38 1.60 5.54
CA ALA A 105 -7.19 1.24 4.40
C ALA A 105 -8.24 0.22 4.81
N ARG A 106 -9.38 0.24 4.10
CA ARG A 106 -10.45 -0.70 4.30
C ARG A 106 -10.68 -1.51 3.04
N LYS A 107 -11.28 -2.67 3.18
CA LYS A 107 -11.58 -3.51 2.03
C LYS A 107 -12.42 -2.72 1.04
N TRP A 108 -12.07 -2.85 -0.23
CA TRP A 108 -12.74 -2.13 -1.29
C TRP A 108 -14.16 -2.63 -1.55
#